data_8f1d8990e8a6f044ab9a57f5d33f06ff
#
_entry.id   8f1d8990e8a6f044ab9a57f5d33f06ff
#
_cell.length_a   1.000
_cell.length_b   1.000
_cell.length_c   1.000
_cell.angle_alpha   90.00
_cell.angle_beta   90.00
_cell.angle_gamma   90.00
#
_symmetry.space_group_name_H-M   'P 1'
#
loop_
_entity.id
_entity.type
_entity.pdbx_description
1 polymer ?
#
loop_
_entity_poly.entity_id
_entity_poly.type
_entity_poly.pdbx_seq_one_letter_code
_entity_poly.pdbx_strand_id
1 'polypeptide(L)'
;MVEQTVATGKNPGRQAVRQPSGHRPMHLREIDSSAECRMSLGMAEVDRLLGGGIVKGSLVLVGGEPGIGKSTLSLQIPLSSPGMKTLYVSGEESARQVKMRADRLGGDDSNCFIFSETDMGAILAQAEELRPDLMVVDSVQTMFSANVESSAGSVSQIKEVTAMLLYFAKVTGIPVILIGHITKDGYIAGPKILEHIVDVVLQFEGDNKGSYRLLRSIKNRFGSTSELAVFEMTGKGLREVTNPSEMLIPMHGEGLSGTAICAMLDGLRPFLFEVQALVSTAAYGTAQRSATGFDVRRLNMLLAVLEKRAGFKLNMKDVFLNMAGGMRVSDPACDLAVVCAVLSSNFDFAIPENVCFAGEVGLSGEIRPVNQTERRVTEAARLGFRKIYISSFSSVDNSPKGIEIVRVSDIPALVRNLFKG
;
A
#
# COMPACT_ATOMS: atom_id res chain seq x y z
N MET A 1 -51.15 -17.41 50.52
CA MET A 1 -49.72 -17.31 50.89
C MET A 1 -49.07 -18.60 50.39
N VAL A 2 -48.29 -18.51 49.37
CA VAL A 2 -47.48 -19.65 48.85
C VAL A 2 -46.04 -19.12 48.88
N GLU A 3 -45.25 -19.68 49.77
CA GLU A 3 -43.81 -19.43 49.85
C GLU A 3 -43.12 -20.05 48.64
N GLN A 4 -42.41 -19.23 47.85
CA GLN A 4 -41.46 -19.69 46.84
C GLN A 4 -40.07 -19.78 47.46
N THR A 5 -39.62 -20.98 47.64
CA THR A 5 -38.21 -21.28 48.03
C THR A 5 -37.30 -20.98 46.86
N VAL A 6 -36.43 -20.02 47.04
CA VAL A 6 -35.35 -19.69 46.07
C VAL A 6 -34.24 -20.72 46.26
N ALA A 7 -34.05 -21.60 45.30
CA ALA A 7 -32.91 -22.49 45.23
C ALA A 7 -31.63 -21.70 44.86
N THR A 8 -30.73 -21.59 45.83
CA THR A 8 -29.36 -21.07 45.60
C THR A 8 -28.55 -22.12 44.85
N GLY A 9 -28.52 -22.00 43.53
CA GLY A 9 -27.60 -22.75 42.66
C GLY A 9 -26.20 -22.20 42.83
N LYS A 10 -25.32 -23.00 43.44
CA LYS A 10 -23.88 -22.76 43.40
C LYS A 10 -23.38 -22.86 41.97
N ASN A 11 -22.99 -21.77 41.37
CA ASN A 11 -22.16 -21.77 40.15
C ASN A 11 -20.86 -22.46 40.46
N PRO A 12 -20.44 -23.51 39.73
CA PRO A 12 -19.08 -24.02 39.81
C PRO A 12 -18.17 -22.96 39.21
N GLY A 13 -17.27 -22.46 40.02
CA GLY A 13 -16.40 -21.37 39.71
C GLY A 13 -15.63 -21.58 38.41
N ARG A 14 -15.68 -20.54 37.56
CA ARG A 14 -14.65 -20.28 36.58
C ARG A 14 -13.32 -20.18 37.35
N GLN A 15 -12.62 -21.28 37.48
CA GLN A 15 -11.20 -21.24 37.72
C GLN A 15 -10.54 -20.75 36.46
N ALA A 16 -10.39 -19.41 36.36
CA ALA A 16 -9.40 -18.83 35.49
C ALA A 16 -8.05 -19.42 35.96
N VAL A 17 -7.49 -20.31 35.17
CA VAL A 17 -6.11 -20.73 35.31
C VAL A 17 -5.27 -19.47 34.99
N ARG A 18 -5.06 -18.64 36.02
CA ARG A 18 -4.01 -17.63 36.03
C ARG A 18 -2.70 -18.44 36.16
N GLN A 19 -2.11 -18.81 35.04
CA GLN A 19 -0.67 -19.07 35.06
C GLN A 19 0.00 -17.76 35.49
N PRO A 20 0.89 -17.81 36.51
CA PRO A 20 1.63 -16.62 36.89
C PRO A 20 2.50 -16.25 35.69
N SER A 21 2.13 -15.18 34.99
CA SER A 21 3.02 -14.53 34.03
C SER A 21 4.26 -14.14 34.82
N GLY A 22 5.40 -14.75 34.57
CA GLY A 22 6.67 -14.52 35.28
C GLY A 22 7.25 -13.11 35.07
N HIS A 23 6.47 -12.21 34.51
CA HIS A 23 6.82 -10.80 34.25
C HIS A 23 6.56 -9.96 35.50
N ARG A 24 7.64 -9.62 36.23
CA ARG A 24 7.61 -8.57 37.24
C ARG A 24 7.65 -7.19 36.56
N PRO A 25 7.04 -6.15 37.17
CA PRO A 25 7.28 -4.80 36.71
C PRO A 25 8.78 -4.52 36.68
N MET A 26 9.26 -4.01 35.55
CA MET A 26 10.66 -3.66 35.33
C MET A 26 10.81 -2.15 35.23
N HIS A 27 11.92 -1.62 35.70
CA HIS A 27 12.23 -0.21 35.52
C HIS A 27 12.56 0.05 34.05
N LEU A 28 12.05 1.14 33.47
CA LEU A 28 12.27 1.46 32.03
C LEU A 28 13.77 1.45 31.65
N ARG A 29 14.66 1.82 32.58
CA ARG A 29 16.12 1.82 32.40
C ARG A 29 16.74 0.41 32.32
N GLU A 30 16.03 -0.62 32.79
CA GLU A 30 16.47 -2.01 32.81
C GLU A 30 16.06 -2.76 31.53
N ILE A 31 15.24 -2.09 30.69
CA ILE A 31 14.79 -2.64 29.42
C ILE A 31 15.83 -2.27 28.36
N ASP A 32 16.51 -3.27 27.84
CA ASP A 32 17.43 -3.08 26.73
C ASP A 32 16.64 -2.81 25.44
N SER A 33 16.67 -1.55 24.99
CA SER A 33 16.03 -1.12 23.75
C SER A 33 16.91 -1.30 22.51
N SER A 34 18.16 -1.76 22.67
CA SER A 34 19.12 -1.90 21.57
C SER A 34 18.85 -3.12 20.68
N ALA A 35 17.93 -3.99 21.05
CA ALA A 35 17.60 -5.22 20.33
C ALA A 35 16.10 -5.30 19.97
N GLU A 36 15.56 -4.37 19.17
CA GLU A 36 14.43 -4.75 18.33
C GLU A 36 14.93 -5.80 17.33
N CYS A 37 14.82 -7.07 17.74
CA CYS A 37 15.27 -8.18 16.91
C CYS A 37 14.32 -8.29 15.71
N ARG A 38 14.68 -7.64 14.62
CA ARG A 38 13.98 -7.73 13.33
C ARG A 38 14.51 -8.95 12.59
N MET A 39 13.62 -9.67 11.95
CA MET A 39 13.92 -10.83 11.13
C MET A 39 13.57 -10.50 9.68
N SER A 40 14.52 -10.70 8.77
CA SER A 40 14.27 -10.54 7.34
C SER A 40 13.32 -11.63 6.86
N LEU A 41 12.39 -11.23 5.99
CA LEU A 41 11.43 -12.12 5.32
C LEU A 41 11.93 -12.60 3.94
N GLY A 42 13.20 -12.28 3.58
CA GLY A 42 13.78 -12.66 2.30
C GLY A 42 13.24 -11.89 1.09
N MET A 43 12.42 -10.87 1.34
CA MET A 43 11.85 -9.97 0.33
C MET A 43 12.18 -8.53 0.72
N ALA A 44 13.05 -7.89 -0.04
CA ALA A 44 13.63 -6.59 0.32
C ALA A 44 12.58 -5.47 0.43
N GLU A 45 11.58 -5.46 -0.47
CA GLU A 45 10.51 -4.47 -0.44
C GLU A 45 9.54 -4.70 0.73
N VAL A 46 9.31 -5.96 1.13
CA VAL A 46 8.50 -6.29 2.33
C VAL A 46 9.25 -5.90 3.59
N ASP A 47 10.54 -6.24 3.68
CA ASP A 47 11.38 -5.87 4.81
C ASP A 47 11.44 -4.35 4.98
N ARG A 48 11.62 -3.62 3.88
CA ARG A 48 11.61 -2.15 3.89
C ARG A 48 10.28 -1.59 4.38
N LEU A 49 9.16 -2.15 3.91
CA LEU A 49 7.81 -1.74 4.32
C LEU A 49 7.57 -1.95 5.83
N LEU A 50 8.18 -2.99 6.40
CA LEU A 50 8.14 -3.30 7.82
C LEU A 50 9.17 -2.50 8.65
N GLY A 51 10.02 -1.69 7.99
CA GLY A 51 11.06 -0.90 8.65
C GLY A 51 12.36 -1.68 8.91
N GLY A 52 12.68 -2.66 8.04
CA GLY A 52 13.89 -3.46 8.06
C GLY A 52 13.66 -4.92 8.49
N GLY A 53 12.42 -5.41 8.41
CA GLY A 53 12.03 -6.79 8.72
C GLY A 53 10.92 -6.90 9.77
N ILE A 54 10.42 -8.11 9.96
CA ILE A 54 9.34 -8.39 10.92
C ILE A 54 9.88 -8.40 12.36
N VAL A 55 9.18 -7.73 13.26
CA VAL A 55 9.55 -7.68 14.69
C VAL A 55 9.08 -8.96 15.40
N LYS A 56 9.94 -9.56 16.22
CA LYS A 56 9.58 -10.74 17.03
C LYS A 56 8.38 -10.45 17.91
N GLY A 57 7.45 -11.40 17.98
CA GLY A 57 6.24 -11.28 18.78
C GLY A 57 5.23 -10.25 18.22
N SER A 58 5.37 -9.81 16.96
CA SER A 58 4.40 -8.93 16.31
C SER A 58 3.29 -9.70 15.60
N LEU A 59 2.11 -9.09 15.53
CA LEU A 59 1.00 -9.55 14.70
C LEU A 59 0.80 -8.58 13.53
N VAL A 60 1.04 -9.08 12.31
CA VAL A 60 0.94 -8.33 11.05
C VAL A 60 -0.30 -8.78 10.29
N LEU A 61 -1.23 -7.88 10.02
CA LEU A 61 -2.39 -8.14 9.16
C LEU A 61 -2.08 -7.75 7.72
N VAL A 62 -2.28 -8.68 6.79
CA VAL A 62 -2.23 -8.42 5.34
C VAL A 62 -3.65 -8.43 4.79
N GLY A 63 -4.17 -7.25 4.47
CA GLY A 63 -5.52 -7.03 3.94
C GLY A 63 -5.54 -6.76 2.44
N GLY A 64 -6.70 -6.93 1.80
CA GLY A 64 -6.90 -6.60 0.39
C GLY A 64 -8.05 -7.38 -0.25
N GLU A 65 -8.45 -6.99 -1.47
CA GLU A 65 -9.51 -7.67 -2.22
C GLU A 65 -9.18 -9.16 -2.47
N PRO A 66 -10.20 -10.04 -2.62
CA PRO A 66 -9.98 -11.41 -3.06
C PRO A 66 -9.23 -11.45 -4.41
N GLY A 67 -8.26 -12.38 -4.53
CA GLY A 67 -7.47 -12.53 -5.77
C GLY A 67 -6.37 -11.50 -5.99
N ILE A 68 -6.16 -10.51 -5.09
CA ILE A 68 -5.14 -9.47 -5.25
C ILE A 68 -3.70 -9.97 -5.11
N GLY A 69 -3.47 -11.12 -4.46
CA GLY A 69 -2.14 -11.71 -4.29
C GLY A 69 -1.69 -11.94 -2.84
N LYS A 70 -2.57 -11.75 -1.84
CA LYS A 70 -2.23 -11.92 -0.41
C LYS A 70 -1.62 -13.28 -0.09
N SER A 71 -2.33 -14.37 -0.41
CA SER A 71 -1.87 -15.75 -0.19
C SER A 71 -0.63 -16.09 -1.01
N THR A 72 -0.46 -15.44 -2.18
CA THR A 72 0.76 -15.58 -2.99
C THR A 72 1.95 -14.97 -2.28
N LEU A 73 1.84 -13.72 -1.80
CA LEU A 73 2.90 -13.06 -1.03
C LEU A 73 3.27 -13.84 0.21
N SER A 74 2.25 -14.26 0.98
CA SER A 74 2.46 -14.92 2.27
C SER A 74 3.10 -16.31 2.13
N LEU A 75 2.91 -16.98 0.98
CA LEU A 75 3.60 -18.23 0.67
C LEU A 75 5.00 -17.97 0.07
N GLN A 76 5.20 -16.88 -0.68
CA GLN A 76 6.53 -16.54 -1.20
C GLN A 76 7.53 -16.16 -0.09
N ILE A 77 7.07 -15.57 1.02
CA ILE A 77 7.93 -15.22 2.16
C ILE A 77 8.73 -16.44 2.67
N PRO A 78 8.11 -17.55 3.09
CA PRO A 78 8.88 -18.73 3.52
C PRO A 78 9.74 -19.34 2.41
N LEU A 79 9.27 -19.32 1.16
CA LEU A 79 10.03 -19.84 0.01
C LEU A 79 11.26 -18.99 -0.34
N SER A 80 11.25 -17.71 0.04
CA SER A 80 12.38 -16.78 -0.14
C SER A 80 13.33 -16.74 1.05
N SER A 81 12.99 -17.43 2.16
CA SER A 81 13.76 -17.43 3.41
C SER A 81 14.02 -18.85 3.90
N PRO A 82 14.87 -19.62 3.22
CA PRO A 82 15.05 -21.06 3.49
C PRO A 82 15.61 -21.38 4.89
N GLY A 83 16.28 -20.41 5.55
CA GLY A 83 16.75 -20.54 6.93
C GLY A 83 15.67 -20.34 7.99
N MET A 84 14.47 -19.91 7.61
CA MET A 84 13.37 -19.56 8.51
C MET A 84 12.34 -20.69 8.59
N LYS A 85 12.20 -21.30 9.75
CA LYS A 85 11.18 -22.33 9.99
C LYS A 85 9.80 -21.70 10.06
N THR A 86 8.95 -21.96 9.08
CA THR A 86 7.63 -21.34 8.98
C THR A 86 6.52 -22.38 9.12
N LEU A 87 5.52 -22.08 9.97
CA LEU A 87 4.25 -22.79 10.01
C LEU A 87 3.22 -22.03 9.19
N TYR A 88 2.81 -22.58 8.05
CA TYR A 88 1.75 -22.04 7.21
C TYR A 88 0.44 -22.75 7.48
N VAL A 89 -0.48 -22.08 8.15
CA VAL A 89 -1.81 -22.57 8.48
C VAL A 89 -2.79 -22.14 7.39
N SER A 90 -3.44 -23.11 6.75
CA SER A 90 -4.43 -22.86 5.71
C SER A 90 -5.82 -23.36 6.14
N GLY A 91 -6.78 -22.44 6.19
CA GLY A 91 -8.18 -22.77 6.45
C GLY A 91 -9.06 -22.84 5.20
N GLU A 92 -8.53 -22.45 4.03
CA GLU A 92 -9.28 -22.43 2.77
C GLU A 92 -8.80 -23.49 1.79
N GLU A 93 -7.51 -23.80 1.79
CA GLU A 93 -6.88 -24.70 0.85
C GLU A 93 -6.31 -25.94 1.54
N SER A 94 -6.42 -27.07 0.88
CA SER A 94 -5.77 -28.32 1.32
C SER A 94 -4.24 -28.20 1.17
N ALA A 95 -3.48 -28.97 1.94
CA ALA A 95 -2.03 -29.04 1.86
C ALA A 95 -1.54 -29.31 0.43
N ARG A 96 -2.26 -30.13 -0.35
CA ARG A 96 -1.93 -30.41 -1.76
C ARG A 96 -2.08 -29.18 -2.65
N GLN A 97 -3.13 -28.37 -2.45
CA GLN A 97 -3.33 -27.14 -3.24
C GLN A 97 -2.26 -26.10 -2.91
N VAL A 98 -1.92 -25.94 -1.61
CA VAL A 98 -0.82 -25.06 -1.20
C VAL A 98 0.50 -25.54 -1.81
N LYS A 99 0.79 -26.86 -1.80
CA LYS A 99 1.99 -27.43 -2.43
C LYS A 99 2.05 -27.14 -3.95
N MET A 100 0.94 -27.34 -4.66
CA MET A 100 0.87 -27.03 -6.11
C MET A 100 1.16 -25.54 -6.38
N ARG A 101 0.73 -24.66 -5.49
CA ARG A 101 1.04 -23.22 -5.56
C ARG A 101 2.52 -22.96 -5.28
N ALA A 102 3.09 -23.59 -4.25
CA ALA A 102 4.49 -23.47 -3.91
C ALA A 102 5.39 -23.93 -5.08
N ASP A 103 5.08 -25.07 -5.72
CA ASP A 103 5.81 -25.58 -6.87
C ASP A 103 5.81 -24.60 -8.05
N ARG A 104 4.69 -23.90 -8.27
CA ARG A 104 4.59 -22.87 -9.33
C ARG A 104 5.40 -21.61 -8.99
N LEU A 105 5.44 -21.22 -7.72
CA LEU A 105 6.18 -20.05 -7.24
C LEU A 105 7.69 -20.31 -7.29
N GLY A 106 8.11 -21.56 -7.06
CA GLY A 106 9.51 -21.93 -6.90
C GLY A 106 10.08 -21.48 -5.56
N GLY A 107 11.37 -21.67 -5.35
CA GLY A 107 12.04 -21.36 -4.10
C GLY A 107 12.34 -22.63 -3.29
N ASP A 108 12.80 -22.44 -2.06
CA ASP A 108 13.15 -23.54 -1.15
C ASP A 108 12.03 -23.72 -0.11
N ASP A 109 11.38 -24.88 -0.13
CA ASP A 109 10.27 -25.23 0.78
C ASP A 109 10.71 -26.11 1.96
N SER A 110 12.00 -26.36 2.14
CA SER A 110 12.56 -27.30 3.11
C SER A 110 12.16 -26.99 4.56
N ASN A 111 11.93 -25.74 4.92
CA ASN A 111 11.54 -25.27 6.25
C ASN A 111 10.12 -24.70 6.31
N CYS A 112 9.28 -24.95 5.29
CA CYS A 112 7.88 -24.52 5.26
C CYS A 112 6.95 -25.71 5.61
N PHE A 113 6.33 -25.66 6.78
CA PHE A 113 5.42 -26.68 7.30
C PHE A 113 3.98 -26.24 7.04
N ILE A 114 3.20 -27.07 6.33
CA ILE A 114 1.79 -26.77 6.02
C ILE A 114 0.89 -27.48 7.01
N PHE A 115 -0.07 -26.74 7.57
CA PHE A 115 -1.09 -27.28 8.46
C PHE A 115 -2.48 -26.84 8.01
N SER A 116 -3.28 -27.78 7.46
CA SER A 116 -4.65 -27.49 7.02
C SER A 116 -5.59 -27.73 8.20
N GLU A 117 -5.86 -26.67 8.96
CA GLU A 117 -6.68 -26.70 10.18
C GLU A 117 -7.38 -25.33 10.36
N THR A 118 -8.51 -25.34 11.07
CA THR A 118 -9.29 -24.11 11.35
C THR A 118 -9.55 -23.91 12.85
N ASP A 119 -9.36 -24.95 13.69
CA ASP A 119 -9.46 -24.82 15.14
C ASP A 119 -8.23 -24.16 15.74
N MET A 120 -8.41 -23.01 16.35
CA MET A 120 -7.33 -22.25 16.98
C MET A 120 -6.64 -22.99 18.11
N GLY A 121 -7.37 -23.87 18.84
CA GLY A 121 -6.78 -24.69 19.89
C GLY A 121 -5.75 -25.67 19.34
N ALA A 122 -6.09 -26.39 18.29
CA ALA A 122 -5.19 -27.31 17.59
C ALA A 122 -4.00 -26.58 16.94
N ILE A 123 -4.27 -25.42 16.30
CA ILE A 123 -3.23 -24.61 15.66
C ILE A 123 -2.18 -24.12 16.65
N LEU A 124 -2.60 -23.57 17.78
CA LEU A 124 -1.67 -23.06 18.80
C LEU A 124 -0.86 -24.19 19.48
N ALA A 125 -1.51 -25.33 19.76
CA ALA A 125 -0.81 -26.50 20.32
C ALA A 125 0.29 -26.99 19.35
N GLN A 126 -0.02 -27.07 18.05
CA GLN A 126 0.97 -27.49 17.05
C GLN A 126 2.09 -26.44 16.86
N ALA A 127 1.77 -25.16 16.98
CA ALA A 127 2.77 -24.09 16.92
C ALA A 127 3.71 -24.11 18.14
N GLU A 128 3.21 -24.44 19.35
CA GLU A 128 4.02 -24.59 20.55
C GLU A 128 4.97 -25.80 20.46
N GLU A 129 4.53 -26.91 19.86
CA GLU A 129 5.34 -28.11 19.64
C GLU A 129 6.40 -27.85 18.57
N LEU A 130 6.01 -27.31 17.41
CA LEU A 130 6.89 -27.07 16.27
C LEU A 130 7.92 -25.98 16.55
N ARG A 131 7.56 -24.95 17.32
CA ARG A 131 8.35 -23.72 17.60
C ARG A 131 8.89 -23.10 16.31
N PRO A 132 8.01 -22.61 15.43
CA PRO A 132 8.44 -21.94 14.20
C PRO A 132 9.05 -20.57 14.48
N ASP A 133 9.85 -20.06 13.54
CA ASP A 133 10.35 -18.68 13.57
C ASP A 133 9.28 -17.69 13.08
N LEU A 134 8.35 -18.15 12.23
CA LEU A 134 7.23 -17.40 11.70
C LEU A 134 5.98 -18.28 11.62
N MET A 135 4.81 -17.73 11.96
CA MET A 135 3.52 -18.35 11.66
C MET A 135 2.74 -17.51 10.65
N VAL A 136 2.16 -18.15 9.63
CA VAL A 136 1.25 -17.56 8.68
C VAL A 136 -0.13 -18.17 8.84
N VAL A 137 -1.19 -17.36 8.87
CA VAL A 137 -2.58 -17.83 9.00
C VAL A 137 -3.39 -17.30 7.81
N ASP A 138 -3.87 -18.21 6.95
CA ASP A 138 -4.61 -17.91 5.71
C ASP A 138 -5.96 -18.68 5.66
N SER A 139 -7.08 -18.03 5.99
CA SER A 139 -7.32 -16.66 6.38
C SER A 139 -8.03 -16.59 7.74
N VAL A 140 -8.03 -15.39 8.35
CA VAL A 140 -8.72 -15.18 9.65
C VAL A 140 -10.22 -15.49 9.60
N GLN A 141 -10.82 -15.39 8.42
CA GLN A 141 -12.26 -15.62 8.23
C GLN A 141 -12.67 -17.08 8.39
N THR A 142 -11.76 -18.01 8.16
CA THR A 142 -12.04 -19.45 8.25
C THR A 142 -11.70 -20.04 9.61
N MET A 143 -10.91 -19.31 10.42
CA MET A 143 -10.52 -19.78 11.76
C MET A 143 -11.67 -19.64 12.75
N PHE A 144 -11.70 -20.56 13.71
CA PHE A 144 -12.67 -20.51 14.81
C PHE A 144 -12.03 -20.89 16.15
N SER A 145 -12.64 -20.37 17.21
CA SER A 145 -12.35 -20.72 18.59
C SER A 145 -13.60 -21.30 19.23
N ALA A 146 -13.47 -22.42 19.93
CA ALA A 146 -14.54 -23.02 20.68
C ALA A 146 -15.01 -22.16 21.88
N ASN A 147 -14.26 -21.11 22.23
CA ASN A 147 -14.63 -20.17 23.30
C ASN A 147 -15.80 -19.26 22.96
N VAL A 148 -16.20 -19.17 21.68
CA VAL A 148 -17.23 -18.26 21.18
C VAL A 148 -18.27 -19.03 20.40
N GLU A 149 -19.52 -18.96 20.84
CA GLU A 149 -20.67 -19.61 20.18
C GLU A 149 -21.15 -18.80 18.97
N SER A 150 -20.32 -18.67 17.95
CA SER A 150 -20.71 -18.03 16.69
C SER A 150 -19.97 -18.68 15.52
N SER A 151 -20.55 -18.60 14.32
CA SER A 151 -19.94 -19.21 13.12
C SER A 151 -18.61 -18.58 12.77
N ALA A 152 -17.72 -19.35 12.15
CA ALA A 152 -16.48 -18.85 11.56
C ALA A 152 -16.78 -17.67 10.62
N GLY A 153 -15.89 -16.69 10.56
CA GLY A 153 -16.07 -15.46 9.79
C GLY A 153 -16.97 -14.40 10.44
N SER A 154 -17.65 -14.71 11.55
CA SER A 154 -18.37 -13.68 12.31
C SER A 154 -17.41 -12.70 12.99
N VAL A 155 -17.86 -11.48 13.23
CA VAL A 155 -17.06 -10.43 13.89
C VAL A 155 -16.53 -10.89 15.26
N SER A 156 -17.35 -11.64 16.01
CA SER A 156 -16.97 -12.16 17.32
C SER A 156 -15.84 -13.17 17.22
N GLN A 157 -15.94 -14.13 16.29
CA GLN A 157 -14.90 -15.12 16.03
C GLN A 157 -13.61 -14.47 15.55
N ILE A 158 -13.69 -13.56 14.60
CA ILE A 158 -12.51 -12.86 14.06
C ILE A 158 -11.77 -12.09 15.16
N LYS A 159 -12.50 -11.42 16.07
CA LYS A 159 -11.91 -10.72 17.22
C LYS A 159 -11.22 -11.69 18.19
N GLU A 160 -11.89 -12.77 18.54
CA GLU A 160 -11.35 -13.77 19.47
C GLU A 160 -10.08 -14.43 18.90
N VAL A 161 -10.16 -14.93 17.66
CA VAL A 161 -9.02 -15.53 16.94
C VAL A 161 -7.83 -14.55 16.91
N THR A 162 -8.09 -13.29 16.57
CA THR A 162 -7.02 -12.28 16.52
C THR A 162 -6.43 -12.00 17.88
N ALA A 163 -7.24 -11.97 18.94
CA ALA A 163 -6.76 -11.80 20.32
C ALA A 163 -5.92 -12.98 20.79
N MET A 164 -6.32 -14.21 20.44
CA MET A 164 -5.53 -15.43 20.73
C MET A 164 -4.17 -15.41 20.03
N LEU A 165 -4.15 -15.04 18.73
CA LEU A 165 -2.90 -14.92 17.95
C LEU A 165 -1.99 -13.82 18.48
N LEU A 166 -2.54 -12.67 18.87
CA LEU A 166 -1.76 -11.60 19.48
C LEU A 166 -1.14 -12.04 20.81
N TYR A 167 -1.92 -12.70 21.66
CA TYR A 167 -1.42 -13.23 22.93
C TYR A 167 -0.31 -14.25 22.71
N PHE A 168 -0.52 -15.19 21.80
CA PHE A 168 0.48 -16.19 21.42
C PHE A 168 1.78 -15.51 20.95
N ALA A 169 1.68 -14.56 20.01
CA ALA A 169 2.85 -13.85 19.50
C ALA A 169 3.62 -13.15 20.62
N LYS A 170 2.93 -12.44 21.54
CA LYS A 170 3.57 -11.71 22.64
C LYS A 170 4.22 -12.62 23.66
N VAL A 171 3.63 -13.80 23.95
CA VAL A 171 4.17 -14.74 24.95
C VAL A 171 5.33 -15.54 24.40
N THR A 172 5.22 -16.02 23.16
CA THR A 172 6.24 -16.89 22.55
C THR A 172 7.37 -16.14 21.86
N GLY A 173 7.14 -14.85 21.51
CA GLY A 173 8.05 -14.07 20.68
C GLY A 173 7.99 -14.44 19.19
N ILE A 174 7.12 -15.38 18.79
CA ILE A 174 6.95 -15.80 17.40
C ILE A 174 6.07 -14.78 16.67
N PRO A 175 6.56 -14.12 15.59
CA PRO A 175 5.73 -13.22 14.80
C PRO A 175 4.68 -13.99 14.01
N VAL A 176 3.52 -13.35 13.79
CA VAL A 176 2.39 -13.92 13.05
C VAL A 176 1.99 -12.99 11.91
N ILE A 177 1.89 -13.55 10.69
CA ILE A 177 1.25 -12.90 9.53
C ILE A 177 -0.16 -13.46 9.41
N LEU A 178 -1.15 -12.59 9.53
CA LEU A 178 -2.57 -12.90 9.44
C LEU A 178 -3.14 -12.37 8.14
N ILE A 179 -3.75 -13.21 7.32
CA ILE A 179 -4.40 -12.80 6.07
C ILE A 179 -5.87 -12.49 6.33
N GLY A 180 -6.33 -11.34 5.81
CA GLY A 180 -7.72 -10.92 5.88
C GLY A 180 -8.27 -10.45 4.52
N HIS A 181 -9.53 -10.78 4.22
CA HIS A 181 -10.21 -10.31 3.01
C HIS A 181 -10.93 -9.00 3.29
N ILE A 182 -10.83 -8.06 2.32
CA ILE A 182 -11.52 -6.77 2.34
C ILE A 182 -12.61 -6.80 1.26
N THR A 183 -13.86 -6.43 1.57
CA THR A 183 -14.94 -6.32 0.58
C THR A 183 -14.87 -5.01 -0.19
N LYS A 184 -15.43 -5.00 -1.44
CA LYS A 184 -15.37 -3.85 -2.39
C LYS A 184 -15.97 -2.55 -1.87
N ASP A 185 -16.89 -2.61 -0.93
CA ASP A 185 -17.59 -1.44 -0.38
C ASP A 185 -16.82 -0.70 0.72
N GLY A 186 -15.58 -1.11 0.99
CA GLY A 186 -14.77 -0.53 2.07
C GLY A 186 -15.35 -0.79 3.48
N TYR A 187 -16.47 -1.47 3.55
CA TYR A 187 -17.12 -1.93 4.78
C TYR A 187 -16.74 -3.38 5.02
N ILE A 188 -15.76 -3.57 5.87
CA ILE A 188 -15.38 -4.90 6.24
C ILE A 188 -15.89 -5.18 7.63
N ALA A 189 -16.60 -6.27 7.75
CA ALA A 189 -16.85 -6.90 9.02
C ALA A 189 -15.59 -7.52 9.67
N GLY A 190 -14.40 -7.19 9.21
CA GLY A 190 -13.17 -7.75 9.74
C GLY A 190 -12.01 -6.77 9.89
N PRO A 191 -11.38 -6.26 8.82
CA PRO A 191 -10.08 -5.57 8.95
C PRO A 191 -10.12 -4.25 9.72
N LYS A 192 -11.11 -3.38 9.57
CA LYS A 192 -11.18 -2.14 10.39
C LYS A 192 -11.27 -2.42 11.89
N ILE A 193 -11.94 -3.50 12.27
CA ILE A 193 -12.03 -3.92 13.67
C ILE A 193 -10.68 -4.46 14.14
N LEU A 194 -9.94 -5.14 13.26
CA LEU A 194 -8.64 -5.72 13.56
C LEU A 194 -7.51 -4.70 13.59
N GLU A 195 -7.63 -3.59 12.86
CA GLU A 195 -6.62 -2.51 12.82
C GLU A 195 -6.21 -2.00 14.20
N HIS A 196 -7.14 -2.00 15.15
CA HIS A 196 -6.84 -1.57 16.53
C HIS A 196 -6.13 -2.65 17.33
N ILE A 197 -6.32 -3.92 17.01
CA ILE A 197 -5.77 -5.06 17.76
C ILE A 197 -4.35 -5.38 17.31
N VAL A 198 -4.12 -5.45 15.99
CA VAL A 198 -2.83 -5.86 15.42
C VAL A 198 -1.75 -4.77 15.54
N ASP A 199 -0.49 -5.14 15.46
CA ASP A 199 0.64 -4.20 15.53
C ASP A 199 0.90 -3.50 14.19
N VAL A 200 0.76 -4.22 13.08
CA VAL A 200 0.99 -3.72 11.72
C VAL A 200 -0.18 -4.11 10.82
N VAL A 201 -0.58 -3.19 9.95
CA VAL A 201 -1.58 -3.42 8.89
C VAL A 201 -0.94 -3.09 7.56
N LEU A 202 -0.82 -4.09 6.71
CA LEU A 202 -0.40 -3.96 5.32
C LEU A 202 -1.63 -4.18 4.43
N GLN A 203 -1.85 -3.29 3.48
CA GLN A 203 -2.99 -3.35 2.57
C GLN A 203 -2.52 -3.44 1.13
N PHE A 204 -3.00 -4.46 0.42
CA PHE A 204 -2.88 -4.52 -1.03
C PHE A 204 -3.89 -3.59 -1.69
N GLU A 205 -3.39 -2.81 -2.64
CA GLU A 205 -4.17 -1.94 -3.52
C GLU A 205 -3.82 -2.27 -4.99
N GLY A 206 -4.74 -1.94 -5.90
CA GLY A 206 -4.52 -2.12 -7.33
C GLY A 206 -5.72 -2.74 -8.04
N ASP A 207 -5.70 -2.71 -9.36
CA ASP A 207 -6.71 -3.37 -10.19
C ASP A 207 -6.33 -4.84 -10.40
N ASN A 208 -7.25 -5.76 -10.17
CA ASN A 208 -7.08 -7.19 -10.45
C ASN A 208 -6.77 -7.49 -11.93
N LYS A 209 -7.03 -6.55 -12.82
CA LYS A 209 -6.72 -6.62 -14.27
C LYS A 209 -5.35 -6.03 -14.61
N GLY A 210 -4.77 -5.21 -13.73
CA GLY A 210 -3.45 -4.62 -13.91
C GLY A 210 -2.33 -5.59 -13.55
N SER A 211 -1.14 -5.40 -14.12
CA SER A 211 0.05 -6.22 -13.84
C SER A 211 0.68 -5.87 -12.48
N TYR A 212 0.39 -4.68 -11.94
CA TYR A 212 1.03 -4.19 -10.72
C TYR A 212 0.12 -4.29 -9.49
N ARG A 213 0.77 -4.52 -8.35
CA ARG A 213 0.16 -4.56 -7.02
C ARG A 213 0.94 -3.64 -6.11
N LEU A 214 0.22 -2.79 -5.41
CA LEU A 214 0.76 -1.89 -4.40
C LEU A 214 0.50 -2.49 -3.02
N LEU A 215 1.51 -2.58 -2.19
CA LEU A 215 1.38 -2.97 -0.80
C LEU A 215 1.74 -1.78 0.08
N ARG A 216 0.78 -1.28 0.83
CA ARG A 216 0.90 -0.07 1.65
C ARG A 216 0.86 -0.40 3.13
N SER A 217 1.68 0.28 3.91
CA SER A 217 1.60 0.26 5.37
C SER A 217 0.52 1.25 5.83
N ILE A 218 -0.62 0.75 6.32
CA ILE A 218 -1.71 1.57 6.87
C ILE A 218 -1.48 1.88 8.35
N LYS A 219 -0.91 0.91 9.06
CA LYS A 219 -0.52 1.02 10.46
C LYS A 219 0.78 0.29 10.70
N ASN A 220 1.72 0.90 11.41
CA ASN A 220 2.95 0.25 11.82
C ASN A 220 3.42 0.84 13.17
N ARG A 221 3.38 0.03 14.23
CA ARG A 221 3.84 0.45 15.56
C ARG A 221 5.37 0.48 15.67
N PHE A 222 6.06 -0.13 14.72
CA PHE A 222 7.51 -0.31 14.74
C PHE A 222 8.24 0.48 13.66
N GLY A 223 7.52 1.25 12.84
CA GLY A 223 8.10 1.98 11.73
C GLY A 223 7.15 2.97 11.09
N SER A 224 7.55 3.49 9.94
CA SER A 224 6.77 4.46 9.17
C SER A 224 5.52 3.81 8.54
N THR A 225 4.42 4.55 8.54
CA THR A 225 3.22 4.22 7.73
C THR A 225 3.26 4.86 6.34
N SER A 226 4.30 5.62 6.05
CA SER A 226 4.47 6.31 4.77
C SER A 226 5.28 5.50 3.75
N GLU A 227 5.32 4.17 3.90
CA GLU A 227 6.05 3.27 3.02
C GLU A 227 5.11 2.51 2.08
N LEU A 228 5.56 2.33 0.85
CA LEU A 228 4.86 1.64 -0.23
C LEU A 228 5.82 0.67 -0.92
N ALA A 229 5.40 -0.57 -1.09
CA ALA A 229 6.07 -1.55 -1.93
C ALA A 229 5.27 -1.79 -3.22
N VAL A 230 5.98 -1.94 -4.33
CA VAL A 230 5.39 -2.22 -5.64
C VAL A 230 5.81 -3.61 -6.08
N PHE A 231 4.84 -4.39 -6.52
CA PHE A 231 5.05 -5.73 -7.05
C PHE A 231 4.46 -5.85 -8.45
N GLU A 232 5.08 -6.63 -9.28
CA GLU A 232 4.50 -7.09 -10.54
C GLU A 232 3.97 -8.51 -10.38
N MET A 233 2.72 -8.73 -10.80
CA MET A 233 2.13 -10.06 -10.83
C MET A 233 2.59 -10.81 -12.08
N THR A 234 3.32 -11.88 -11.88
CA THR A 234 3.84 -12.73 -12.96
C THR A 234 3.26 -14.15 -12.89
N GLY A 235 3.49 -14.97 -13.89
CA GLY A 235 3.13 -16.39 -13.86
C GLY A 235 3.83 -17.18 -12.72
N LYS A 236 4.97 -16.67 -12.22
CA LYS A 236 5.75 -17.24 -11.10
C LYS A 236 5.50 -16.54 -9.75
N GLY A 237 4.44 -15.73 -9.63
CA GLY A 237 4.09 -15.00 -8.42
C GLY A 237 4.40 -13.50 -8.48
N LEU A 238 4.61 -12.90 -7.32
CA LEU A 238 4.89 -11.48 -7.16
C LEU A 238 6.39 -11.22 -7.28
N ARG A 239 6.77 -10.37 -8.21
CA ARG A 239 8.14 -9.88 -8.38
C ARG A 239 8.25 -8.49 -7.77
N GLU A 240 9.23 -8.28 -6.90
CA GLU A 240 9.51 -6.96 -6.33
C GLU A 240 9.97 -5.98 -7.40
N VAL A 241 9.42 -4.77 -7.37
CA VAL A 241 9.80 -3.66 -8.25
C VAL A 241 10.60 -2.66 -7.45
N THR A 242 11.91 -2.74 -7.56
CA THR A 242 12.83 -1.85 -6.84
C THR A 242 12.79 -0.43 -7.37
N ASN A 243 12.52 -0.25 -8.66
CA ASN A 243 12.40 1.05 -9.31
C ASN A 243 11.06 1.17 -10.07
N PRO A 244 9.95 1.54 -9.40
CA PRO A 244 8.66 1.69 -10.04
C PRO A 244 8.65 2.73 -11.18
N SER A 245 9.48 3.76 -11.09
CA SER A 245 9.54 4.84 -12.07
C SER A 245 9.95 4.34 -13.45
N GLU A 246 10.90 3.40 -13.55
CA GLU A 246 11.33 2.83 -14.84
C GLU A 246 10.21 2.10 -15.58
N MET A 247 9.21 1.62 -14.86
CA MET A 247 8.08 0.87 -15.42
C MET A 247 6.87 1.76 -15.70
N LEU A 248 6.75 2.89 -14.97
CA LEU A 248 5.64 3.84 -15.08
C LEU A 248 5.93 5.00 -16.05
N ILE A 249 7.15 5.05 -16.56
CA ILE A 249 7.57 5.97 -17.61
C ILE A 249 7.78 5.12 -18.88
N PRO A 250 6.80 5.05 -19.78
CA PRO A 250 6.97 4.33 -21.03
C PRO A 250 8.07 5.01 -21.86
N MET A 251 8.99 4.24 -22.42
CA MET A 251 9.85 4.73 -23.49
C MET A 251 9.02 4.84 -24.77
N HIS A 252 8.39 5.96 -24.97
CA HIS A 252 7.74 6.26 -26.23
C HIS A 252 8.79 6.80 -27.21
N GLY A 253 8.75 6.35 -28.46
CA GLY A 253 9.44 7.05 -29.54
C GLY A 253 8.86 8.47 -29.71
N GLU A 254 9.66 9.36 -30.23
CA GLU A 254 9.50 10.83 -30.30
C GLU A 254 8.06 11.36 -30.51
N GLY A 255 7.71 12.34 -29.72
CA GLY A 255 6.75 13.38 -30.14
C GLY A 255 5.27 13.13 -29.88
N LEU A 256 4.86 12.40 -28.83
CA LEU A 256 3.43 12.28 -28.49
C LEU A 256 2.94 13.51 -27.71
N SER A 257 1.93 14.18 -28.24
CA SER A 257 1.20 15.22 -27.51
C SER A 257 0.26 14.60 -26.45
N GLY A 258 -0.06 15.38 -25.42
CA GLY A 258 -0.97 14.94 -24.37
C GLY A 258 -0.30 14.14 -23.24
N THR A 259 1.02 14.06 -23.20
CA THR A 259 1.74 13.37 -22.13
C THR A 259 2.59 14.34 -21.32
N ALA A 260 2.70 14.08 -20.02
CA ALA A 260 3.59 14.80 -19.09
C ALA A 260 4.05 13.88 -17.96
N ILE A 261 5.29 14.03 -17.51
CA ILE A 261 5.84 13.23 -16.42
C ILE A 261 5.69 13.97 -15.09
N CYS A 262 5.02 13.34 -14.15
CA CYS A 262 4.87 13.83 -12.78
C CYS A 262 5.93 13.25 -11.86
N ALA A 263 6.61 14.10 -11.07
CA ALA A 263 7.44 13.69 -9.95
C ALA A 263 6.62 13.77 -8.66
N MET A 264 6.02 12.64 -8.25
CA MET A 264 5.18 12.55 -7.06
C MET A 264 5.89 11.92 -5.87
N LEU A 265 5.26 12.05 -4.70
CA LEU A 265 5.59 11.30 -3.50
C LEU A 265 4.38 10.46 -3.10
N ASP A 266 4.62 9.19 -2.80
CA ASP A 266 3.68 8.39 -2.05
C ASP A 266 4.34 7.99 -0.73
N GLY A 267 3.81 8.55 0.34
CA GLY A 267 4.48 8.54 1.64
C GLY A 267 5.84 9.26 1.58
N LEU A 268 6.92 8.52 1.80
CA LEU A 268 8.30 9.04 1.73
C LEU A 268 9.03 8.66 0.44
N ARG A 269 8.43 7.83 -0.40
CA ARG A 269 9.05 7.34 -1.64
C ARG A 269 8.72 8.25 -2.81
N PRO A 270 9.74 8.91 -3.41
CA PRO A 270 9.56 9.62 -4.66
C PRO A 270 9.52 8.62 -5.82
N PHE A 271 8.67 8.87 -6.79
CA PHE A 271 8.70 8.19 -8.09
C PHE A 271 8.06 9.04 -9.17
N LEU A 272 8.43 8.74 -10.41
CA LEU A 272 7.93 9.44 -11.57
C LEU A 272 6.98 8.52 -12.35
N PHE A 273 5.95 9.12 -12.93
CA PHE A 273 5.00 8.40 -13.78
C PHE A 273 4.41 9.33 -14.83
N GLU A 274 3.89 8.72 -15.90
CA GLU A 274 3.27 9.43 -16.98
C GLU A 274 1.81 9.76 -16.68
N VAL A 275 1.44 11.01 -16.96
CA VAL A 275 0.09 11.55 -16.99
C VAL A 275 -0.29 11.72 -18.45
N GLN A 276 -1.37 11.09 -18.89
CA GLN A 276 -1.88 11.15 -20.24
C GLN A 276 -3.20 11.94 -20.27
N ALA A 277 -3.33 12.89 -21.18
CA ALA A 277 -4.56 13.64 -21.42
C ALA A 277 -4.92 13.63 -22.89
N LEU A 278 -6.21 13.49 -23.18
CA LEU A 278 -6.77 13.68 -24.51
C LEU A 278 -7.82 14.80 -24.45
N VAL A 279 -7.60 15.84 -25.25
CA VAL A 279 -8.50 16.98 -25.38
C VAL A 279 -9.06 17.02 -26.79
N SER A 280 -10.37 16.89 -26.93
CA SER A 280 -11.05 16.94 -28.22
C SER A 280 -12.23 17.93 -28.21
N THR A 281 -12.77 18.28 -29.37
CA THR A 281 -13.99 19.11 -29.43
C THR A 281 -15.19 18.25 -29.03
N ALA A 282 -16.04 18.75 -28.13
CA ALA A 282 -17.22 18.02 -27.67
C ALA A 282 -18.20 17.78 -28.85
N ALA A 283 -18.45 16.48 -29.12
CA ALA A 283 -19.28 16.08 -30.26
C ALA A 283 -20.78 16.35 -30.06
N TYR A 284 -21.25 16.37 -28.81
CA TYR A 284 -22.66 16.41 -28.44
C TYR A 284 -23.09 17.70 -27.71
N GLY A 285 -22.32 18.78 -27.83
CA GLY A 285 -22.64 20.07 -27.21
C GLY A 285 -22.44 20.14 -25.70
N THR A 286 -22.25 19.00 -24.99
CA THR A 286 -21.92 18.95 -23.57
C THR A 286 -20.56 18.29 -23.39
N ALA A 287 -19.63 19.05 -22.84
CA ALA A 287 -18.24 18.57 -22.60
C ALA A 287 -18.19 17.37 -21.62
N GLN A 288 -17.61 16.27 -22.05
CA GLN A 288 -17.37 15.10 -21.23
C GLN A 288 -16.02 15.23 -20.51
N ARG A 289 -16.00 14.86 -19.24
CA ARG A 289 -14.78 14.88 -18.43
C ARG A 289 -14.67 13.59 -17.64
N SER A 290 -13.61 12.84 -17.90
CA SER A 290 -13.34 11.55 -17.29
C SER A 290 -11.90 11.47 -16.86
N ALA A 291 -11.66 10.81 -15.72
CA ALA A 291 -10.30 10.57 -15.22
C ALA A 291 -10.19 9.15 -14.66
N THR A 292 -9.10 8.49 -14.99
CA THR A 292 -8.69 7.22 -14.41
C THR A 292 -7.47 7.46 -13.52
N GLY A 293 -7.58 7.10 -12.25
CA GLY A 293 -6.49 7.28 -11.28
C GLY A 293 -6.36 8.68 -10.68
N PHE A 294 -7.19 9.64 -11.09
CA PHE A 294 -7.20 11.01 -10.57
C PHE A 294 -8.63 11.45 -10.21
N ASP A 295 -8.77 12.34 -9.24
CA ASP A 295 -10.09 12.85 -8.82
C ASP A 295 -10.70 13.77 -9.91
N VAL A 296 -11.88 13.40 -10.42
CA VAL A 296 -12.58 14.16 -11.48
C VAL A 296 -12.96 15.57 -11.00
N ARG A 297 -13.26 15.75 -9.71
CA ARG A 297 -13.58 17.08 -9.16
C ARG A 297 -12.34 17.97 -9.19
N ARG A 298 -11.17 17.42 -8.86
CA ARG A 298 -9.89 18.11 -8.96
C ARG A 298 -9.57 18.46 -10.42
N LEU A 299 -9.75 17.54 -11.37
CA LEU A 299 -9.61 17.80 -12.79
C LEU A 299 -10.50 18.98 -13.24
N ASN A 300 -11.78 18.97 -12.88
CA ASN A 300 -12.73 20.05 -13.22
C ASN A 300 -12.28 21.39 -12.66
N MET A 301 -11.73 21.42 -11.46
CA MET A 301 -11.18 22.62 -10.84
C MET A 301 -9.97 23.15 -11.63
N LEU A 302 -9.03 22.28 -12.03
CA LEU A 302 -7.86 22.67 -12.83
C LEU A 302 -8.27 23.22 -14.20
N LEU A 303 -9.26 22.61 -14.87
CA LEU A 303 -9.80 23.09 -16.13
C LEU A 303 -10.43 24.48 -15.97
N ALA A 304 -11.19 24.72 -14.90
CA ALA A 304 -11.77 26.04 -14.61
C ALA A 304 -10.69 27.10 -14.34
N VAL A 305 -9.59 26.74 -13.68
CA VAL A 305 -8.43 27.63 -13.47
C VAL A 305 -7.78 27.97 -14.82
N LEU A 306 -7.55 27.00 -15.70
CA LEU A 306 -7.02 27.22 -17.04
C LEU A 306 -7.88 28.16 -17.85
N GLU A 307 -9.21 28.01 -17.80
CA GLU A 307 -10.15 28.88 -18.48
C GLU A 307 -10.13 30.32 -17.95
N LYS A 308 -10.29 30.45 -16.61
CA LYS A 308 -10.50 31.76 -16.00
C LYS A 308 -9.22 32.57 -15.84
N ARG A 309 -8.08 31.90 -15.58
CA ARG A 309 -6.80 32.56 -15.24
C ARG A 309 -5.80 32.62 -16.38
N ALA A 310 -5.87 31.65 -17.29
CA ALA A 310 -4.97 31.57 -18.43
C ALA A 310 -5.66 31.80 -19.79
N GLY A 311 -6.98 31.93 -19.81
CA GLY A 311 -7.75 32.32 -21.03
C GLY A 311 -7.95 31.17 -22.02
N PHE A 312 -7.74 29.93 -21.65
CA PHE A 312 -7.98 28.78 -22.53
C PHE A 312 -9.46 28.46 -22.67
N LYS A 313 -9.89 28.12 -23.91
CA LYS A 313 -11.29 27.75 -24.19
C LYS A 313 -11.48 26.25 -24.08
N LEU A 314 -11.72 25.75 -22.86
CA LEU A 314 -11.89 24.31 -22.56
C LEU A 314 -13.35 23.94 -22.25
N ASN A 315 -14.27 24.91 -22.14
CA ASN A 315 -15.68 24.71 -21.81
C ASN A 315 -16.44 23.81 -22.80
N MET A 316 -16.04 23.82 -24.10
CA MET A 316 -16.60 22.98 -25.14
C MET A 316 -15.64 21.87 -25.59
N LYS A 317 -14.75 21.44 -24.72
CA LYS A 317 -13.79 20.38 -24.99
C LYS A 317 -14.05 19.17 -24.09
N ASP A 318 -14.07 17.98 -24.69
CA ASP A 318 -13.98 16.72 -23.97
C ASP A 318 -12.57 16.58 -23.44
N VAL A 319 -12.44 16.15 -22.19
CA VAL A 319 -11.14 15.92 -21.55
C VAL A 319 -11.13 14.55 -20.90
N PHE A 320 -10.25 13.69 -21.35
CA PHE A 320 -9.99 12.37 -20.80
C PHE A 320 -8.60 12.37 -20.19
N LEU A 321 -8.49 11.93 -18.94
CA LEU A 321 -7.24 11.85 -18.19
C LEU A 321 -6.98 10.42 -17.74
N ASN A 322 -5.75 9.96 -17.88
CA ASN A 322 -5.32 8.64 -17.44
C ASN A 322 -3.96 8.72 -16.73
N MET A 323 -3.87 8.13 -15.55
CA MET A 323 -2.61 7.92 -14.84
C MET A 323 -2.01 6.59 -15.26
N ALA A 324 -0.77 6.57 -15.73
CA ALA A 324 -0.10 5.35 -16.15
C ALA A 324 -0.09 4.28 -15.05
N GLY A 325 -0.20 3.01 -15.43
CA GLY A 325 -0.23 1.89 -14.49
C GLY A 325 -1.49 1.75 -13.65
N GLY A 326 -2.56 2.55 -13.93
CA GLY A 326 -3.81 2.49 -13.15
C GLY A 326 -3.68 3.00 -11.72
N MET A 327 -2.64 3.76 -11.42
CA MET A 327 -2.37 4.29 -10.08
C MET A 327 -3.40 5.33 -9.64
N ARG A 328 -3.81 5.27 -8.38
CA ARG A 328 -4.60 6.34 -7.76
C ARG A 328 -3.66 7.39 -7.17
N VAL A 329 -3.80 8.62 -7.65
CA VAL A 329 -2.95 9.75 -7.28
C VAL A 329 -3.71 10.71 -6.38
N SER A 330 -3.17 10.97 -5.20
CA SER A 330 -3.70 11.93 -4.24
C SER A 330 -2.71 13.08 -3.93
N ASP A 331 -1.47 12.99 -4.44
CA ASP A 331 -0.45 14.02 -4.24
C ASP A 331 -0.76 15.28 -5.07
N PRO A 332 -0.93 16.46 -4.42
CA PRO A 332 -1.19 17.71 -5.12
C PRO A 332 -0.10 18.11 -6.11
N ALA A 333 1.11 17.60 -5.96
CA ALA A 333 2.22 17.84 -6.88
C ALA A 333 1.90 17.45 -8.33
N CYS A 334 0.92 16.56 -8.53
CA CYS A 334 0.50 16.09 -9.84
C CYS A 334 -0.32 17.12 -10.63
N ASP A 335 -0.87 18.16 -10.00
CA ASP A 335 -1.65 19.17 -10.67
C ASP A 335 -0.90 19.80 -11.84
N LEU A 336 0.38 20.13 -11.62
CA LEU A 336 1.19 20.78 -12.65
C LEU A 336 1.39 19.88 -13.87
N ALA A 337 1.63 18.58 -13.66
CA ALA A 337 1.74 17.60 -14.74
C ALA A 337 0.40 17.41 -15.48
N VAL A 338 -0.73 17.37 -14.75
CA VAL A 338 -2.07 17.28 -15.32
C VAL A 338 -2.35 18.50 -16.22
N VAL A 339 -2.07 19.70 -15.73
CA VAL A 339 -2.20 20.94 -16.51
C VAL A 339 -1.33 20.89 -17.77
N CYS A 340 -0.07 20.45 -17.65
CA CYS A 340 0.83 20.34 -18.79
C CYS A 340 0.35 19.32 -19.82
N ALA A 341 -0.12 18.13 -19.39
CA ALA A 341 -0.65 17.11 -20.28
C ALA A 341 -1.91 17.62 -21.04
N VAL A 342 -2.84 18.28 -20.32
CA VAL A 342 -4.04 18.87 -20.92
C VAL A 342 -3.67 19.95 -21.96
N LEU A 343 -2.73 20.84 -21.64
CA LEU A 343 -2.29 21.89 -22.57
C LEU A 343 -1.52 21.30 -23.75
N SER A 344 -0.65 20.31 -23.51
CA SER A 344 0.06 19.57 -24.56
C SER A 344 -0.91 18.96 -25.57
N SER A 345 -1.96 18.26 -25.10
CA SER A 345 -3.01 17.73 -25.98
C SER A 345 -3.83 18.82 -26.68
N ASN A 346 -4.15 19.90 -25.96
CA ASN A 346 -4.96 20.98 -26.55
C ASN A 346 -4.23 21.76 -27.66
N PHE A 347 -2.91 21.86 -27.57
CA PHE A 347 -2.05 22.53 -28.57
C PHE A 347 -1.47 21.57 -29.60
N ASP A 348 -1.67 20.29 -29.43
CA ASP A 348 -0.97 19.22 -30.18
C ASP A 348 0.56 19.41 -30.16
N PHE A 349 1.10 19.72 -28.99
CA PHE A 349 2.51 19.98 -28.75
C PHE A 349 3.12 18.94 -27.83
N ALA A 350 4.13 18.20 -28.31
CA ALA A 350 4.82 17.22 -27.52
C ALA A 350 5.77 17.88 -26.50
N ILE A 351 5.60 17.55 -25.24
CA ILE A 351 6.55 17.94 -24.18
C ILE A 351 7.81 17.06 -24.31
N PRO A 352 9.03 17.64 -24.23
CA PRO A 352 10.26 16.83 -24.28
C PRO A 352 10.29 15.76 -23.21
N GLU A 353 10.72 14.52 -23.56
CA GLU A 353 10.72 13.36 -22.69
C GLU A 353 11.59 13.52 -21.42
N ASN A 354 12.58 14.39 -21.47
CA ASN A 354 13.49 14.66 -20.36
C ASN A 354 13.01 15.76 -19.40
N VAL A 355 11.72 16.13 -19.48
CA VAL A 355 11.09 17.17 -18.66
C VAL A 355 10.06 16.53 -17.71
N CYS A 356 10.09 16.92 -16.44
CA CYS A 356 9.08 16.51 -15.46
C CYS A 356 8.57 17.69 -14.62
N PHE A 357 7.51 17.45 -13.88
CA PHE A 357 6.74 18.48 -13.18
C PHE A 357 6.43 18.08 -11.75
N ALA A 358 6.49 19.05 -10.82
CA ALA A 358 6.05 18.89 -9.43
C ALA A 358 5.55 20.23 -8.87
N GLY A 359 4.24 20.40 -8.70
CA GLY A 359 3.65 21.61 -8.14
C GLY A 359 2.16 21.51 -7.99
N GLU A 360 1.63 22.11 -6.94
CA GLU A 360 0.18 22.27 -6.75
C GLU A 360 -0.31 23.51 -7.48
N VAL A 361 -1.49 23.44 -8.08
CA VAL A 361 -2.13 24.59 -8.76
C VAL A 361 -3.25 25.13 -7.89
N GLY A 362 -3.12 26.39 -7.46
CA GLY A 362 -4.14 27.08 -6.69
C GLY A 362 -5.25 27.69 -7.56
N LEU A 363 -6.36 28.06 -6.94
CA LEU A 363 -7.55 28.62 -7.62
C LEU A 363 -7.30 29.98 -8.28
N SER A 364 -6.27 30.71 -7.86
CA SER A 364 -5.86 31.97 -8.49
C SER A 364 -4.93 31.76 -9.70
N GLY A 365 -4.55 30.50 -10.00
CA GLY A 365 -3.61 30.15 -11.06
C GLY A 365 -2.15 30.18 -10.63
N GLU A 366 -1.89 30.40 -9.33
CA GLU A 366 -0.56 30.34 -8.74
C GLU A 366 -0.08 28.88 -8.65
N ILE A 367 1.24 28.69 -8.76
CA ILE A 367 1.88 27.39 -8.55
C ILE A 367 2.49 27.37 -7.14
N ARG A 368 1.91 26.54 -6.29
CA ARG A 368 2.28 26.39 -4.88
C ARG A 368 3.40 25.38 -4.67
N PRO A 369 4.26 25.60 -3.65
CA PRO A 369 5.27 24.63 -3.29
C PRO A 369 4.60 23.35 -2.76
N VAL A 370 5.27 22.22 -2.98
CA VAL A 370 4.85 20.90 -2.49
C VAL A 370 5.87 20.34 -1.51
N ASN A 371 5.43 19.45 -0.65
CA ASN A 371 6.29 18.85 0.35
C ASN A 371 7.45 18.07 -0.28
N GLN A 372 8.61 18.11 0.39
CA GLN A 372 9.81 17.34 0.04
C GLN A 372 10.25 17.52 -1.43
N THR A 373 10.20 18.74 -1.94
CA THR A 373 10.58 19.07 -3.32
C THR A 373 12.00 18.58 -3.66
N GLU A 374 12.93 18.66 -2.72
CA GLU A 374 14.32 18.21 -2.91
C GLU A 374 14.42 16.71 -3.24
N ARG A 375 13.62 15.86 -2.57
CA ARG A 375 13.57 14.42 -2.88
C ARG A 375 13.03 14.14 -4.27
N ARG A 376 12.02 14.91 -4.72
CA ARG A 376 11.47 14.80 -6.07
C ARG A 376 12.49 15.16 -7.13
N VAL A 377 13.22 16.25 -6.91
CA VAL A 377 14.30 16.71 -7.78
C VAL A 377 15.44 15.70 -7.84
N THR A 378 15.83 15.13 -6.69
CA THR A 378 16.88 14.12 -6.60
C THR A 378 16.49 12.85 -7.37
N GLU A 379 15.26 12.40 -7.23
CA GLU A 379 14.75 11.21 -7.96
C GLU A 379 14.67 11.48 -9.46
N ALA A 380 14.19 12.65 -9.88
CA ALA A 380 14.16 13.04 -11.28
C ALA A 380 15.57 13.05 -11.88
N ALA A 381 16.55 13.61 -11.18
CA ALA A 381 17.95 13.60 -11.62
C ALA A 381 18.53 12.18 -11.70
N ARG A 382 18.23 11.31 -10.72
CA ARG A 382 18.66 9.91 -10.69
C ARG A 382 18.13 9.11 -11.89
N LEU A 383 16.91 9.42 -12.34
CA LEU A 383 16.25 8.79 -13.50
C LEU A 383 16.67 9.42 -14.85
N GLY A 384 17.59 10.40 -14.85
CA GLY A 384 18.13 10.98 -16.07
C GLY A 384 17.32 12.14 -16.65
N PHE A 385 16.30 12.64 -15.93
CA PHE A 385 15.61 13.86 -16.35
C PHE A 385 16.54 15.05 -16.31
N ARG A 386 16.45 15.90 -17.34
CA ARG A 386 17.33 17.07 -17.48
C ARG A 386 16.67 18.36 -17.00
N LYS A 387 15.35 18.37 -16.87
CA LYS A 387 14.59 19.56 -16.47
C LYS A 387 13.40 19.19 -15.59
N ILE A 388 13.22 19.93 -14.51
CA ILE A 388 12.04 19.82 -13.65
C ILE A 388 11.43 21.19 -13.41
N TYR A 389 10.10 21.29 -13.60
CA TYR A 389 9.32 22.49 -13.29
C TYR A 389 8.76 22.38 -11.88
N ILE A 390 9.04 23.37 -11.05
CA ILE A 390 8.55 23.46 -9.66
C ILE A 390 8.04 24.86 -9.36
N SER A 391 7.37 25.03 -8.22
CA SER A 391 6.98 26.36 -7.74
C SER A 391 8.19 27.27 -7.50
N SER A 392 8.05 28.56 -7.82
CA SER A 392 9.04 29.59 -7.48
C SER A 392 9.25 29.77 -5.98
N PHE A 393 8.29 29.31 -5.16
CA PHE A 393 8.34 29.38 -3.70
C PHE A 393 8.92 28.10 -3.06
N SER A 394 9.34 27.11 -3.86
CA SER A 394 9.97 25.89 -3.33
C SER A 394 11.43 26.18 -2.96
N SER A 395 11.85 25.74 -1.77
CA SER A 395 13.26 25.68 -1.41
C SER A 395 13.87 24.35 -1.89
N VAL A 396 15.03 24.44 -2.51
CA VAL A 396 15.88 23.31 -2.86
C VAL A 396 17.31 23.75 -2.56
N ASP A 397 17.82 23.29 -1.43
CA ASP A 397 19.13 23.74 -0.92
C ASP A 397 20.28 22.99 -1.60
N ASN A 398 20.09 21.69 -1.89
CA ASN A 398 21.05 20.83 -2.56
C ASN A 398 20.51 20.42 -3.93
N SER A 399 20.87 21.18 -4.96
CA SER A 399 20.50 20.85 -6.33
C SER A 399 21.42 19.74 -6.87
N PRO A 400 20.88 18.56 -7.26
CA PRO A 400 21.69 17.51 -7.85
C PRO A 400 22.25 17.98 -9.20
N LYS A 401 23.48 17.49 -9.53
CA LYS A 401 24.11 17.80 -10.82
C LYS A 401 23.32 17.16 -11.97
N GLY A 402 23.21 17.84 -13.09
CA GLY A 402 22.65 17.30 -14.33
C GLY A 402 21.17 17.56 -14.56
N ILE A 403 20.46 18.22 -13.63
CA ILE A 403 19.07 18.64 -13.79
C ILE A 403 18.93 20.15 -13.65
N GLU A 404 18.23 20.78 -14.59
CA GLU A 404 17.83 22.19 -14.54
C GLU A 404 16.52 22.33 -13.77
N ILE A 405 16.52 23.19 -12.76
CA ILE A 405 15.31 23.49 -11.97
C ILE A 405 14.67 24.77 -12.51
N VAL A 406 13.53 24.63 -13.19
CA VAL A 406 12.76 25.75 -13.69
C VAL A 406 11.71 26.14 -12.67
N ARG A 407 11.82 27.35 -12.14
CA ARG A 407 10.92 27.91 -11.13
C ARG A 407 9.83 28.71 -11.79
N VAL A 408 8.56 28.37 -11.54
CA VAL A 408 7.37 29.04 -12.12
C VAL A 408 6.44 29.51 -11.00
N SER A 409 5.92 30.72 -11.15
CA SER A 409 5.03 31.35 -10.16
C SER A 409 3.55 31.06 -10.42
N ASP A 410 3.16 30.93 -11.69
CA ASP A 410 1.78 30.84 -12.14
C ASP A 410 1.65 30.15 -13.51
N ILE A 411 0.43 29.83 -13.90
CA ILE A 411 0.14 29.17 -15.17
C ILE A 411 0.59 29.99 -16.40
N PRO A 412 0.41 31.31 -16.48
CA PRO A 412 0.96 32.10 -17.59
C PRO A 412 2.48 32.02 -17.71
N ALA A 413 3.22 32.01 -16.59
CA ALA A 413 4.68 31.84 -16.61
C ALA A 413 5.07 30.44 -17.10
N LEU A 414 4.37 29.39 -16.64
CA LEU A 414 4.55 28.03 -17.14
C LEU A 414 4.38 27.93 -18.65
N VAL A 415 3.28 28.48 -19.17
CA VAL A 415 2.96 28.45 -20.62
C VAL A 415 4.03 29.18 -21.45
N ARG A 416 4.50 30.33 -20.99
CA ARG A 416 5.59 31.06 -21.68
C ARG A 416 6.89 30.26 -21.73
N ASN A 417 7.20 29.54 -20.64
CA ASN A 417 8.47 28.78 -20.55
C ASN A 417 8.42 27.46 -21.33
N LEU A 418 7.25 26.80 -21.35
CA LEU A 418 7.13 25.43 -21.89
C LEU A 418 6.66 25.41 -23.36
N PHE A 419 5.72 26.29 -23.74
CA PHE A 419 5.03 26.24 -25.04
C PHE A 419 5.38 27.42 -26.00
N LYS A 420 6.21 28.36 -25.60
CA LYS A 420 6.64 29.50 -26.42
C LYS A 420 8.15 29.55 -26.67
N GLY A 421 8.84 28.44 -26.39
CA GLY A 421 10.28 28.30 -26.65
C GLY A 421 10.58 28.09 -28.13
#